data_1ad467041028b9cec854b0764734565e
#
_entry.id   1ad467041028b9cec854b0764734565e
#
_cell.length_a   1.000
_cell.length_b   1.000
_cell.length_c   1.000
_cell.angle_alpha   90.00
_cell.angle_beta   90.00
_cell.angle_gamma   90.00
#
_symmetry.space_group_name_H-M   'P 1'
#
loop_
_entity.id
_entity.type
_entity.pdbx_description
1 polymer ?
#
loop_
_entity_poly.entity_id
_entity_poly.type
_entity_poly.pdbx_seq_one_letter_code
_entity_poly.pdbx_strand_id
1 'polypeptide(L)'
;MDKRILPVLVMLLLLIPLFSGCLEDDDKESNKRPSVIISYPTNNQKVSSLVIVSGTATDPNGEEDLVHIEIKIQNEKWMIADGTSKWSYDWNIFELEDNSYTISARSWDGKEYSEIQTITIQVEKPIIVESDSHKWAIFIIASNFPEDNESKLGNGGLFLAEEIATYFINTYNYATSNIIILFDDGWIRDDNGYGEKLSTLQERIHDYDIIYGSATKNNVVNSLNYIIEESNEYRDSEIFIWMFNHGYGDTNNSLTGGKLFERSQLFLWDNLISDRELGEILGALKSTKVCIIIDACFCGGFADKTILDFPTSLMLRSGIPQSGRIVISGSSKFRKGYANTAYGPLFTLLWFEGLKTGNADGFKPGLFKMGRPSILKIFKNGKTSVEEAFYYARYTLKNDKNFKEYNSMQPQITDRYPLRGRLLSHQEMYIGEN
;
A
#
# COMPACT_ATOMS: atom_id res chain seq x y z
N MET A 1 43.54 67.99 37.19
CA MET A 1 43.28 69.20 36.34
C MET A 1 42.12 68.79 35.44
N ASP A 2 41.00 69.18 35.84
CA ASP A 2 40.21 70.34 35.48
C ASP A 2 39.22 70.08 34.33
N LYS A 3 37.98 70.09 34.75
CA LYS A 3 36.84 70.96 34.31
C LYS A 3 36.16 70.43 32.99
N ARG A 4 34.89 70.32 32.85
CA ARG A 4 33.75 71.02 33.49
C ARG A 4 32.46 70.22 33.20
N ILE A 5 31.67 70.12 34.23
CA ILE A 5 30.24 69.81 34.22
C ILE A 5 29.44 71.04 33.73
N LEU A 6 28.29 70.72 33.08
CA LEU A 6 27.08 71.55 32.95
C LEU A 6 26.81 72.06 31.55
N PRO A 7 25.53 72.16 31.14
CA PRO A 7 24.30 71.47 31.51
C PRO A 7 23.52 71.04 30.27
N VAL A 8 22.88 69.94 30.37
CA VAL A 8 21.83 69.55 29.43
C VAL A 8 20.57 69.18 30.19
N LEU A 9 19.99 70.22 30.75
CA LEU A 9 18.72 70.10 31.46
C LEU A 9 17.66 71.06 30.93
N VAL A 10 17.58 71.28 29.65
CA VAL A 10 16.51 72.13 29.05
C VAL A 10 16.16 71.61 27.64
N MET A 11 15.95 70.36 27.44
CA MET A 11 15.30 69.93 26.19
C MET A 11 14.60 68.58 26.34
N LEU A 12 13.91 68.44 27.47
CA LEU A 12 13.12 67.21 27.71
C LEU A 12 11.65 67.56 27.97
N LEU A 13 11.10 68.41 27.17
CA LEU A 13 9.69 68.80 27.31
C LEU A 13 9.14 69.28 25.98
N LEU A 14 9.13 68.44 24.94
CA LEU A 14 8.28 68.66 23.76
C LEU A 14 8.47 67.48 22.73
N LEU A 15 8.28 66.24 23.15
CA LEU A 15 7.97 65.15 22.23
C LEU A 15 7.11 64.12 22.99
N ILE A 16 5.86 64.49 23.19
CA ILE A 16 4.82 63.52 23.38
C ILE A 16 4.46 63.05 21.98
N PRO A 17 4.82 61.85 21.56
CA PRO A 17 4.19 61.26 20.40
C PRO A 17 2.75 60.99 20.84
N LEU A 18 1.81 61.63 20.17
CA LEU A 18 0.44 61.15 20.04
C LEU A 18 0.52 59.72 19.52
N PHE A 19 0.55 58.76 20.40
CA PHE A 19 0.13 57.42 20.08
C PHE A 19 -1.38 57.52 19.80
N SER A 20 -1.71 57.84 18.58
CA SER A 20 -2.96 57.44 17.96
C SER A 20 -2.90 55.93 17.93
N GLY A 21 -3.40 55.28 18.96
CA GLY A 21 -3.69 53.87 18.91
C GLY A 21 -4.70 53.65 17.81
N CYS A 22 -4.24 53.20 16.68
CA CYS A 22 -5.07 52.34 15.88
C CYS A 22 -5.39 51.16 16.79
N LEU A 23 -6.59 51.14 17.32
CA LEU A 23 -7.23 49.89 17.63
C LEU A 23 -7.28 49.17 16.28
N GLU A 24 -6.33 48.27 16.04
CA GLU A 24 -6.59 47.18 15.16
C GLU A 24 -7.84 46.51 15.75
N ASP A 25 -8.99 46.81 15.20
CA ASP A 25 -10.10 45.89 15.28
C ASP A 25 -9.52 44.56 14.80
N ASP A 26 -9.25 43.65 15.73
CA ASP A 26 -9.21 42.25 15.43
C ASP A 26 -10.58 41.93 14.87
N ASP A 27 -10.73 42.15 13.56
CA ASP A 27 -11.79 41.53 12.77
C ASP A 27 -11.54 40.03 12.90
N LYS A 28 -11.97 39.45 14.02
CA LYS A 28 -12.13 38.01 14.14
C LYS A 28 -13.07 37.66 13.05
N GLU A 29 -12.49 37.18 11.94
CA GLU A 29 -13.25 36.70 10.81
C GLU A 29 -14.29 35.72 11.35
N SER A 30 -15.57 36.08 11.14
CA SER A 30 -16.67 35.28 11.66
C SER A 30 -16.60 33.88 11.04
N ASN A 31 -16.78 32.86 11.86
CA ASN A 31 -16.82 31.50 11.36
C ASN A 31 -17.83 31.40 10.20
N LYS A 32 -17.40 30.80 9.12
CA LYS A 32 -18.22 30.50 7.96
C LYS A 32 -18.36 28.99 7.87
N ARG A 33 -19.55 28.56 7.60
CA ARG A 33 -19.90 27.14 7.51
C ARG A 33 -19.06 26.44 6.43
N PRO A 34 -18.47 25.27 6.73
CA PRO A 34 -17.76 24.47 5.75
C PRO A 34 -18.71 23.86 4.71
N SER A 35 -18.16 23.29 3.67
CA SER A 35 -18.89 22.56 2.63
C SER A 35 -18.25 21.19 2.37
N VAL A 36 -19.07 20.21 1.93
CA VAL A 36 -18.62 18.88 1.58
C VAL A 36 -19.23 18.43 0.25
N ILE A 37 -18.48 17.70 -0.53
CA ILE A 37 -18.92 17.12 -1.80
C ILE A 37 -18.57 15.63 -1.79
N ILE A 38 -19.53 14.76 -2.14
CA ILE A 38 -19.30 13.36 -2.48
C ILE A 38 -18.98 13.32 -3.98
N SER A 39 -17.74 12.96 -4.31
CA SER A 39 -17.28 12.88 -5.70
C SER A 39 -17.46 11.49 -6.29
N TYR A 40 -17.34 10.46 -5.46
CA TYR A 40 -17.53 9.07 -5.84
C TYR A 40 -18.18 8.27 -4.69
N PRO A 41 -19.13 7.36 -4.98
CA PRO A 41 -19.78 7.16 -6.28
C PRO A 41 -20.63 8.36 -6.70
N THR A 42 -20.94 8.47 -8.00
CA THR A 42 -21.85 9.50 -8.49
C THR A 42 -23.30 9.12 -8.22
N ASN A 43 -24.17 10.12 -8.18
CA ASN A 43 -25.60 9.88 -7.94
C ASN A 43 -26.20 8.91 -8.98
N ASN A 44 -26.94 7.90 -8.54
CA ASN A 44 -27.50 6.78 -9.31
C ASN A 44 -26.46 5.83 -9.95
N GLN A 45 -25.21 5.90 -9.53
CA GLN A 45 -24.20 4.96 -10.02
C GLN A 45 -24.51 3.53 -9.54
N LYS A 46 -24.26 2.55 -10.42
CA LYS A 46 -24.24 1.13 -10.07
C LYS A 46 -22.90 0.76 -9.45
N VAL A 47 -22.95 0.03 -8.35
CA VAL A 47 -21.78 -0.46 -7.63
C VAL A 47 -21.96 -1.93 -7.31
N SER A 48 -20.88 -2.72 -7.36
CA SER A 48 -21.00 -4.17 -7.38
C SER A 48 -20.17 -4.92 -6.31
N SER A 49 -19.24 -4.21 -5.63
CA SER A 49 -18.34 -4.89 -4.69
C SER A 49 -17.94 -3.97 -3.52
N LEU A 50 -16.67 -3.76 -3.32
CA LEU A 50 -16.16 -2.77 -2.37
C LEU A 50 -16.34 -1.37 -2.97
N VAL A 51 -16.86 -0.43 -2.19
CA VAL A 51 -17.05 0.97 -2.61
C VAL A 51 -16.17 1.85 -1.73
N ILE A 52 -15.26 2.58 -2.35
CA ILE A 52 -14.57 3.69 -1.67
C ILE A 52 -15.42 4.94 -1.93
N VAL A 53 -16.21 5.33 -0.94
CA VAL A 53 -16.91 6.60 -1.00
C VAL A 53 -15.89 7.70 -0.77
N SER A 54 -15.79 8.65 -1.67
CA SER A 54 -14.78 9.71 -1.58
C SER A 54 -15.32 11.07 -2.00
N GLY A 55 -14.61 12.11 -1.57
CA GLY A 55 -15.01 13.45 -1.88
C GLY A 55 -14.02 14.51 -1.43
N THR A 56 -14.49 15.76 -1.50
CA THR A 56 -13.73 16.92 -1.04
C THR A 56 -14.56 17.72 -0.04
N ALA A 57 -13.88 18.46 0.82
CA ALA A 57 -14.49 19.46 1.67
C ALA A 57 -13.63 20.73 1.68
N THR A 58 -14.27 21.87 1.87
CA THR A 58 -13.60 23.16 1.96
C THR A 58 -14.19 23.97 3.08
N ASP A 59 -13.37 24.80 3.69
CA ASP A 59 -13.80 25.81 4.65
C ASP A 59 -13.41 27.20 4.16
N PRO A 60 -14.34 28.17 4.14
CA PRO A 60 -14.01 29.53 3.70
C PRO A 60 -13.03 30.28 4.63
N ASN A 61 -12.83 29.80 5.87
CA ASN A 61 -11.87 30.35 6.81
C ASN A 61 -10.47 29.73 6.63
N GLY A 62 -10.37 28.58 5.97
CA GLY A 62 -9.13 27.85 5.66
C GLY A 62 -9.34 26.33 5.74
N GLU A 63 -8.62 25.55 4.93
CA GLU A 63 -8.71 24.10 4.98
C GLU A 63 -8.22 23.50 6.32
N GLU A 64 -7.39 24.22 7.05
CA GLU A 64 -6.90 23.87 8.38
C GLU A 64 -7.98 23.89 9.45
N ASP A 65 -9.10 24.60 9.22
CA ASP A 65 -10.25 24.61 10.13
C ASP A 65 -11.09 23.33 10.02
N LEU A 66 -10.92 22.53 8.95
CA LEU A 66 -11.61 21.25 8.81
C LEU A 66 -11.07 20.21 9.81
N VAL A 67 -11.91 19.78 10.74
CA VAL A 67 -11.57 18.83 11.80
C VAL A 67 -11.80 17.39 11.34
N HIS A 68 -12.99 17.08 10.80
CA HIS A 68 -13.32 15.75 10.27
C HIS A 68 -14.51 15.79 9.32
N ILE A 69 -14.65 14.71 8.57
CA ILE A 69 -15.79 14.43 7.72
C ILE A 69 -16.56 13.25 8.32
N GLU A 70 -17.87 13.36 8.35
CA GLU A 70 -18.75 12.28 8.75
C GLU A 70 -19.57 11.78 7.57
N ILE A 71 -19.72 10.47 7.50
CA ILE A 71 -20.52 9.76 6.51
C ILE A 71 -21.59 8.93 7.19
N LYS A 72 -22.74 8.82 6.53
CA LYS A 72 -23.84 7.98 6.99
C LYS A 72 -24.44 7.24 5.80
N ILE A 73 -24.66 5.93 5.96
CA ILE A 73 -25.26 5.07 4.96
C ILE A 73 -26.66 4.68 5.46
N GLN A 74 -27.67 4.95 4.65
CA GLN A 74 -29.08 4.73 5.02
C GLN A 74 -29.40 5.36 6.40
N ASN A 75 -29.96 4.54 7.29
CA ASN A 75 -30.34 4.92 8.65
C ASN A 75 -29.28 4.57 9.71
N GLU A 76 -28.04 4.25 9.28
CA GLU A 76 -26.96 3.96 10.20
C GLU A 76 -26.50 5.20 10.99
N LYS A 77 -25.57 5.00 11.91
CA LYS A 77 -24.94 6.12 12.64
C LYS A 77 -23.95 6.85 11.75
N TRP A 78 -23.70 8.10 12.07
CA TRP A 78 -22.60 8.84 11.48
C TRP A 78 -21.26 8.21 11.85
N MET A 79 -20.40 8.01 10.87
CA MET A 79 -19.07 7.42 10.96
C MET A 79 -18.04 8.41 10.45
N ILE A 80 -16.87 8.44 11.04
CA ILE A 80 -15.79 9.36 10.62
C ILE A 80 -15.11 8.76 9.39
N ALA A 81 -15.00 9.55 8.33
CA ALA A 81 -14.23 9.24 7.13
C ALA A 81 -12.72 9.53 7.36
N ASP A 82 -11.87 8.92 6.55
CA ASP A 82 -10.43 9.18 6.55
C ASP A 82 -10.12 10.45 5.74
N GLY A 83 -9.36 11.38 6.31
CA GLY A 83 -9.00 12.66 5.69
C GLY A 83 -9.96 13.81 6.03
N THR A 84 -9.67 15.00 5.47
CA THR A 84 -10.44 16.24 5.68
C THR A 84 -10.76 16.92 4.34
N SER A 85 -9.89 17.75 3.79
CA SER A 85 -10.12 18.43 2.49
C SER A 85 -10.26 17.46 1.32
N LYS A 86 -9.58 16.32 1.39
CA LYS A 86 -9.82 15.12 0.58
C LYS A 86 -10.08 13.97 1.52
N TRP A 87 -11.22 13.35 1.40
CA TRP A 87 -11.68 12.33 2.32
C TRP A 87 -12.18 11.08 1.60
N SER A 88 -12.13 9.94 2.29
CA SER A 88 -12.67 8.67 1.80
C SER A 88 -13.21 7.79 2.92
N TYR A 89 -14.10 6.88 2.56
CA TYR A 89 -14.68 5.88 3.44
C TYR A 89 -14.83 4.56 2.71
N ASP A 90 -14.21 3.50 3.23
CA ASP A 90 -14.33 2.15 2.67
C ASP A 90 -15.67 1.54 3.09
N TRP A 91 -16.57 1.37 2.13
CA TRP A 91 -17.86 0.75 2.34
C TRP A 91 -17.92 -0.63 1.70
N ASN A 92 -18.08 -1.65 2.55
CA ASN A 92 -18.24 -3.02 2.10
C ASN A 92 -19.72 -3.33 1.87
N ILE A 93 -20.05 -3.70 0.65
CA ILE A 93 -21.41 -3.99 0.23
C ILE A 93 -21.69 -5.49 0.00
N PHE A 94 -20.75 -6.38 0.36
CA PHE A 94 -20.88 -7.81 0.05
C PHE A 94 -22.09 -8.49 0.69
N GLU A 95 -22.45 -8.09 1.90
CA GLU A 95 -23.57 -8.67 2.65
C GLU A 95 -24.89 -7.93 2.38
N LEU A 96 -24.85 -6.85 1.59
CA LEU A 96 -26.05 -6.10 1.25
C LEU A 96 -26.83 -6.78 0.13
N GLU A 97 -28.13 -6.59 0.13
CA GLU A 97 -28.99 -7.01 -0.98
C GLU A 97 -28.91 -6.00 -2.14
N ASP A 98 -29.22 -6.47 -3.36
CA ASP A 98 -29.35 -5.60 -4.52
C ASP A 98 -30.50 -4.64 -4.30
N ASN A 99 -30.20 -3.37 -4.10
CA ASN A 99 -31.16 -2.33 -3.78
C ASN A 99 -30.54 -0.93 -3.96
N SER A 100 -31.39 0.09 -3.79
CA SER A 100 -30.96 1.49 -3.70
C SER A 100 -30.51 1.83 -2.27
N TYR A 101 -29.36 2.48 -2.16
CA TYR A 101 -28.81 2.94 -0.88
C TYR A 101 -28.53 4.43 -0.94
N THR A 102 -28.80 5.13 0.16
CA THR A 102 -28.44 6.55 0.30
C THR A 102 -27.13 6.69 1.08
N ILE A 103 -26.27 7.56 0.59
CA ILE A 103 -25.02 7.95 1.24
C ILE A 103 -25.11 9.44 1.54
N SER A 104 -24.93 9.81 2.79
CA SER A 104 -24.91 11.20 3.24
C SER A 104 -23.56 11.55 3.84
N ALA A 105 -23.08 12.75 3.55
CA ALA A 105 -21.83 13.27 4.11
C ALA A 105 -22.03 14.67 4.68
N ARG A 106 -21.25 15.02 5.71
CA ARG A 106 -21.11 16.36 6.28
C ARG A 106 -19.69 16.58 6.80
N SER A 107 -19.22 17.83 6.75
CA SER A 107 -17.94 18.25 7.32
C SER A 107 -18.15 19.03 8.61
N TRP A 108 -17.19 18.97 9.51
CA TRP A 108 -17.14 19.67 10.80
C TRP A 108 -15.89 20.52 10.91
N ASP A 109 -16.04 21.81 11.23
CA ASP A 109 -14.95 22.78 11.37
C ASP A 109 -14.56 23.06 12.84
N GLY A 110 -15.08 22.27 13.77
CA GLY A 110 -14.87 22.51 15.21
C GLY A 110 -15.95 23.40 15.86
N LYS A 111 -16.82 24.03 15.06
CA LYS A 111 -17.88 24.96 15.53
C LYS A 111 -19.25 24.61 14.97
N GLU A 112 -19.33 24.33 13.68
CA GLU A 112 -20.59 23.97 13.01
C GLU A 112 -20.39 22.95 11.90
N TYR A 113 -21.49 22.25 11.54
CA TYR A 113 -21.50 21.30 10.44
C TYR A 113 -21.87 21.99 9.13
N SER A 114 -21.32 21.44 8.04
CA SER A 114 -21.81 21.77 6.70
C SER A 114 -23.29 21.39 6.51
N GLU A 115 -23.89 21.85 5.42
CA GLU A 115 -25.10 21.21 4.89
C GLU A 115 -24.79 19.73 4.56
N ILE A 116 -25.81 18.88 4.73
CA ILE A 116 -25.68 17.45 4.41
C ILE A 116 -25.80 17.27 2.90
N GLN A 117 -24.77 16.70 2.28
CA GLN A 117 -24.88 16.22 0.93
C GLN A 117 -25.37 14.77 0.94
N THR A 118 -26.30 14.42 0.07
CA THR A 118 -26.82 13.06 -0.05
C THR A 118 -26.86 12.65 -1.52
N ILE A 119 -26.42 11.43 -1.79
CA ILE A 119 -26.57 10.76 -3.07
C ILE A 119 -27.30 9.44 -2.89
N THR A 120 -27.89 8.92 -3.96
CA THR A 120 -28.45 7.58 -4.02
C THR A 120 -27.60 6.74 -4.96
N ILE A 121 -27.32 5.49 -4.61
CA ILE A 121 -26.62 4.55 -5.48
C ILE A 121 -27.42 3.26 -5.62
N GLN A 122 -27.10 2.48 -6.64
CA GLN A 122 -27.68 1.16 -6.89
C GLN A 122 -26.64 0.09 -6.58
N VAL A 123 -26.90 -0.75 -5.59
CA VAL A 123 -26.12 -1.97 -5.37
C VAL A 123 -26.66 -3.02 -6.34
N GLU A 124 -25.81 -3.47 -7.24
CA GLU A 124 -26.13 -4.51 -8.22
C GLU A 124 -24.92 -5.48 -8.24
N LYS A 125 -25.09 -6.62 -7.59
CA LYS A 125 -24.00 -7.60 -7.51
C LYS A 125 -23.87 -8.35 -8.82
N PRO A 126 -22.65 -8.51 -9.37
CA PRO A 126 -22.45 -9.34 -10.55
C PRO A 126 -22.83 -10.77 -10.25
N ILE A 127 -23.32 -11.49 -11.25
CA ILE A 127 -23.52 -12.93 -11.17
C ILE A 127 -22.14 -13.56 -10.99
N ILE A 128 -21.97 -14.34 -9.92
CA ILE A 128 -20.72 -15.08 -9.69
C ILE A 128 -20.67 -16.20 -10.73
N VAL A 129 -19.69 -16.11 -11.62
CA VAL A 129 -19.30 -17.18 -12.50
C VAL A 129 -17.94 -17.66 -12.03
N GLU A 130 -17.85 -18.87 -11.47
CA GLU A 130 -16.56 -19.48 -11.16
C GLU A 130 -15.80 -19.71 -12.45
N SER A 131 -14.64 -19.05 -12.58
CA SER A 131 -13.82 -19.17 -13.77
C SER A 131 -12.35 -18.96 -13.43
N ASP A 132 -11.51 -19.84 -13.93
CA ASP A 132 -10.06 -19.71 -13.83
C ASP A 132 -9.53 -18.48 -14.59
N SER A 133 -10.30 -17.95 -15.55
CA SER A 133 -9.96 -16.71 -16.25
C SER A 133 -10.03 -15.44 -15.39
N HIS A 134 -10.63 -15.50 -14.20
CA HIS A 134 -10.75 -14.36 -13.30
C HIS A 134 -9.57 -14.23 -12.31
N LYS A 135 -8.41 -14.74 -12.69
CA LYS A 135 -7.18 -14.68 -11.91
C LYS A 135 -6.13 -13.87 -12.66
N TRP A 136 -5.56 -12.85 -12.00
CA TRP A 136 -4.52 -11.98 -12.57
C TRP A 136 -3.26 -12.00 -11.71
N ALA A 137 -2.12 -11.94 -12.36
CA ALA A 137 -0.84 -11.76 -11.66
C ALA A 137 0.00 -10.70 -12.36
N ILE A 138 0.63 -9.84 -11.55
CA ILE A 138 1.62 -8.88 -12.04
C ILE A 138 2.89 -8.95 -11.20
N PHE A 139 4.01 -9.03 -11.90
CA PHE A 139 5.35 -9.05 -11.34
C PHE A 139 6.09 -7.80 -11.82
N ILE A 140 6.58 -6.99 -10.89
CA ILE A 140 7.23 -5.71 -11.18
C ILE A 140 8.64 -5.74 -10.59
N ILE A 141 9.63 -5.80 -11.47
CA ILE A 141 11.03 -6.01 -11.09
C ILE A 141 11.90 -4.91 -11.70
N ALA A 142 12.53 -4.08 -10.87
CA ALA A 142 13.58 -3.16 -11.28
C ALA A 142 14.84 -3.50 -10.49
N SER A 143 15.66 -4.36 -11.07
CA SER A 143 16.80 -5.00 -10.42
C SER A 143 18.11 -4.26 -10.69
N ASN A 144 18.27 -3.69 -11.87
CA ASN A 144 19.52 -3.11 -12.33
C ASN A 144 19.48 -1.59 -12.43
N PHE A 145 18.46 -0.98 -11.87
CA PHE A 145 18.27 0.47 -11.82
C PHE A 145 18.98 1.11 -10.61
N PRO A 146 19.55 2.31 -10.77
CA PRO A 146 19.91 2.93 -12.04
C PRO A 146 20.98 2.11 -12.76
N GLU A 147 21.07 2.21 -14.09
CA GLU A 147 21.93 1.35 -14.93
C GLU A 147 23.40 1.40 -14.56
N ASP A 148 23.87 2.53 -14.02
CA ASP A 148 25.24 2.75 -13.53
C ASP A 148 25.42 2.41 -12.05
N ASN A 149 24.37 1.92 -11.36
CA ASN A 149 24.43 1.59 -9.95
C ASN A 149 25.24 0.29 -9.72
N GLU A 150 26.26 0.35 -8.86
CA GLU A 150 27.05 -0.80 -8.47
C GLU A 150 26.25 -1.84 -7.64
N SER A 151 25.13 -1.42 -7.05
CA SER A 151 24.28 -2.28 -6.21
C SER A 151 23.20 -3.02 -7.01
N LYS A 152 23.51 -3.48 -8.22
CA LYS A 152 22.58 -4.24 -9.06
C LYS A 152 22.07 -5.51 -8.37
N LEU A 153 20.79 -5.84 -8.58
CA LEU A 153 20.15 -7.03 -8.02
C LEU A 153 20.15 -8.24 -8.98
N GLY A 154 20.57 -8.03 -10.22
CA GLY A 154 20.73 -9.07 -11.23
C GLY A 154 19.42 -9.56 -11.86
N ASN A 155 19.50 -10.65 -12.63
CA ASN A 155 18.36 -11.23 -13.34
C ASN A 155 17.52 -12.18 -12.46
N GLY A 156 17.98 -12.52 -11.25
CA GLY A 156 17.34 -13.53 -10.40
C GLY A 156 15.89 -13.20 -10.04
N GLY A 157 15.54 -11.93 -9.95
CA GLY A 157 14.15 -11.50 -9.74
C GLY A 157 13.24 -11.86 -10.92
N LEU A 158 13.73 -11.69 -12.16
CA LEU A 158 13.00 -12.09 -13.35
C LEU A 158 12.77 -13.62 -13.40
N PHE A 159 13.83 -14.39 -13.14
CA PHE A 159 13.73 -15.86 -13.18
C PHE A 159 12.80 -16.40 -12.10
N LEU A 160 12.80 -15.80 -10.90
CA LEU A 160 11.86 -16.16 -9.85
C LEU A 160 10.41 -15.77 -10.22
N ALA A 161 10.19 -14.62 -10.87
CA ALA A 161 8.88 -14.25 -11.38
C ALA A 161 8.34 -15.26 -12.38
N GLU A 162 9.18 -15.68 -13.33
CA GLU A 162 8.82 -16.70 -14.33
C GLU A 162 8.54 -18.06 -13.68
N GLU A 163 9.30 -18.44 -12.64
CA GLU A 163 9.05 -19.68 -11.90
C GLU A 163 7.71 -19.64 -11.15
N ILE A 164 7.41 -18.52 -10.46
CA ILE A 164 6.13 -18.33 -9.78
C ILE A 164 4.98 -18.32 -10.79
N ALA A 165 5.11 -17.59 -11.92
CA ALA A 165 4.11 -17.54 -12.98
C ALA A 165 3.84 -18.94 -13.56
N THR A 166 4.89 -19.70 -13.88
CA THR A 166 4.81 -21.08 -14.33
C THR A 166 4.07 -21.98 -13.34
N TYR A 167 4.39 -21.82 -12.05
CA TYR A 167 3.69 -22.56 -10.99
C TYR A 167 2.21 -22.19 -10.91
N PHE A 168 1.86 -20.91 -11.04
CA PHE A 168 0.48 -20.42 -11.02
C PHE A 168 -0.33 -20.94 -12.22
N ILE A 169 0.28 -20.95 -13.42
CA ILE A 169 -0.34 -21.53 -14.62
C ILE A 169 -0.63 -23.02 -14.40
N ASN A 170 0.38 -23.78 -13.98
CA ASN A 170 0.28 -25.23 -13.93
C ASN A 170 -0.50 -25.77 -12.74
N THR A 171 -0.50 -25.04 -11.61
CA THR A 171 -1.07 -25.52 -10.34
C THR A 171 -2.40 -24.86 -10.02
N TYR A 172 -2.53 -23.58 -10.37
CA TYR A 172 -3.67 -22.76 -9.99
C TYR A 172 -4.53 -22.30 -11.17
N ASN A 173 -4.20 -22.78 -12.39
CA ASN A 173 -4.92 -22.51 -13.63
C ASN A 173 -5.06 -21.00 -13.95
N TYR A 174 -3.99 -20.22 -13.71
CA TYR A 174 -3.97 -18.84 -14.18
C TYR A 174 -3.88 -18.81 -15.71
N ALA A 175 -4.72 -17.98 -16.34
CA ALA A 175 -4.62 -17.77 -17.80
C ALA A 175 -3.34 -16.99 -18.13
N THR A 176 -2.61 -17.44 -19.16
CA THR A 176 -1.34 -16.81 -19.55
C THR A 176 -1.53 -15.34 -19.95
N SER A 177 -2.66 -15.00 -20.57
CA SER A 177 -3.05 -13.65 -20.96
C SER A 177 -3.27 -12.70 -19.76
N ASN A 178 -3.44 -13.25 -18.56
CA ASN A 178 -3.69 -12.47 -17.33
C ASN A 178 -2.45 -12.34 -16.46
N ILE A 179 -1.29 -12.77 -16.98
CA ILE A 179 -0.01 -12.65 -16.27
C ILE A 179 0.86 -11.61 -16.96
N ILE A 180 1.34 -10.65 -16.18
CA ILE A 180 2.20 -9.57 -16.65
C ILE A 180 3.51 -9.60 -15.87
N ILE A 181 4.65 -9.62 -16.58
CA ILE A 181 5.98 -9.46 -15.99
C ILE A 181 6.62 -8.21 -16.57
N LEU A 182 6.90 -7.26 -15.68
CA LEU A 182 7.61 -6.03 -16.00
C LEU A 182 9.02 -6.10 -15.40
N PHE A 183 10.03 -5.97 -16.24
CA PHE A 183 11.43 -6.10 -15.82
C PHE A 183 12.30 -4.99 -16.39
N ASP A 184 13.02 -4.28 -15.54
CA ASP A 184 14.00 -3.24 -15.87
C ASP A 184 13.55 -2.34 -17.03
N ASP A 185 14.40 -2.14 -18.05
CA ASP A 185 14.07 -1.47 -19.30
C ASP A 185 13.54 -2.41 -20.39
N GLY A 186 13.15 -3.63 -20.03
CA GLY A 186 12.70 -4.66 -20.97
C GLY A 186 13.84 -5.48 -21.60
N TRP A 187 15.08 -5.29 -21.14
CA TRP A 187 16.25 -6.02 -21.62
C TRP A 187 16.81 -6.98 -20.56
N ILE A 188 17.18 -8.16 -21.02
CA ILE A 188 18.00 -9.09 -20.25
C ILE A 188 19.48 -8.79 -20.54
N ARG A 189 20.28 -8.84 -19.48
CA ARG A 189 21.73 -8.65 -19.54
C ARG A 189 22.46 -9.93 -19.20
N ASP A 190 23.65 -10.10 -19.76
CA ASP A 190 24.57 -11.18 -19.38
C ASP A 190 25.13 -10.97 -17.95
N ASP A 191 26.02 -11.85 -17.53
CA ASP A 191 26.66 -11.81 -16.21
C ASP A 191 25.67 -11.55 -15.06
N ASN A 192 24.52 -12.24 -15.08
CA ASN A 192 23.45 -12.08 -14.08
C ASN A 192 22.91 -10.65 -13.97
N GLY A 193 22.88 -9.89 -15.07
CA GLY A 193 22.34 -8.54 -15.12
C GLY A 193 23.37 -7.42 -14.98
N TYR A 194 24.64 -7.74 -14.92
CA TYR A 194 25.73 -6.74 -14.79
C TYR A 194 26.38 -6.38 -16.13
N GLY A 195 26.23 -7.21 -17.15
CA GLY A 195 26.90 -7.12 -18.41
C GLY A 195 26.09 -6.42 -19.52
N GLU A 196 26.41 -6.78 -20.76
CA GLU A 196 25.78 -6.23 -21.95
C GLU A 196 24.35 -6.73 -22.14
N LYS A 197 23.53 -5.91 -22.84
CA LYS A 197 22.19 -6.30 -23.26
C LYS A 197 22.26 -7.46 -24.24
N LEU A 198 21.59 -8.58 -23.93
CA LEU A 198 21.57 -9.80 -24.75
C LEU A 198 20.37 -9.82 -25.69
N SER A 199 19.17 -9.64 -25.13
CA SER A 199 17.92 -9.70 -25.87
C SER A 199 16.85 -8.89 -25.12
N THR A 200 15.82 -8.45 -25.84
CA THR A 200 14.60 -8.00 -25.18
C THR A 200 13.84 -9.17 -24.56
N LEU A 201 12.96 -8.87 -23.62
CA LEU A 201 12.07 -9.88 -23.02
C LEU A 201 11.20 -10.55 -24.08
N GLN A 202 10.73 -9.82 -25.10
CA GLN A 202 9.86 -10.32 -26.16
C GLN A 202 10.61 -11.23 -27.16
N GLU A 203 11.91 -11.02 -27.35
CA GLU A 203 12.73 -11.83 -28.27
C GLU A 203 13.21 -13.14 -27.63
N ARG A 204 13.16 -13.21 -26.31
CA ARG A 204 13.56 -14.41 -25.57
C ARG A 204 12.53 -15.52 -25.76
N ILE A 205 13.02 -16.76 -25.81
CA ILE A 205 12.16 -17.94 -25.81
C ILE A 205 11.53 -18.11 -24.42
N HIS A 206 10.21 -18.22 -24.38
CA HIS A 206 9.43 -18.44 -23.18
C HIS A 206 8.64 -19.73 -23.26
N ASP A 207 8.40 -20.33 -22.08
CA ASP A 207 7.59 -21.56 -21.98
C ASP A 207 6.09 -21.28 -22.19
N TYR A 208 5.67 -20.04 -21.89
CA TYR A 208 4.28 -19.59 -21.98
C TYR A 208 4.19 -18.22 -22.65
N ASP A 209 3.09 -17.99 -23.34
CA ASP A 209 2.75 -16.70 -23.95
C ASP A 209 2.13 -15.78 -22.87
N ILE A 210 2.96 -15.18 -22.07
CA ILE A 210 2.59 -14.19 -21.04
C ILE A 210 2.99 -12.78 -21.50
N ILE A 211 2.45 -11.77 -20.82
CA ILE A 211 2.71 -10.37 -21.19
C ILE A 211 4.01 -9.90 -20.55
N TYR A 212 4.97 -9.45 -21.37
CA TYR A 212 6.24 -8.87 -20.92
C TYR A 212 6.33 -7.40 -21.26
N GLY A 213 6.94 -6.62 -20.36
CA GLY A 213 7.21 -5.20 -20.58
C GLY A 213 8.34 -4.66 -19.70
N SER A 214 8.68 -3.39 -19.88
CA SER A 214 9.63 -2.69 -18.99
C SER A 214 8.96 -2.26 -17.69
N ALA A 215 9.74 -2.21 -16.60
CA ALA A 215 9.31 -1.73 -15.29
C ALA A 215 9.46 -0.21 -15.15
N THR A 216 9.22 0.54 -16.21
CA THR A 216 9.09 2.00 -16.16
C THR A 216 7.83 2.40 -15.40
N LYS A 217 7.83 3.55 -14.77
CA LYS A 217 6.68 4.03 -13.98
C LYS A 217 5.40 4.08 -14.80
N ASN A 218 5.49 4.52 -16.04
CA ASN A 218 4.33 4.57 -16.93
C ASN A 218 3.76 3.19 -17.22
N ASN A 219 4.60 2.21 -17.55
CA ASN A 219 4.14 0.85 -17.80
C ASN A 219 3.58 0.18 -16.53
N VAL A 220 4.21 0.42 -15.37
CA VAL A 220 3.72 -0.08 -14.09
C VAL A 220 2.31 0.45 -13.80
N VAL A 221 2.12 1.77 -13.91
CA VAL A 221 0.81 2.39 -13.67
C VAL A 221 -0.23 1.91 -14.67
N ASN A 222 0.12 1.85 -15.97
CA ASN A 222 -0.80 1.38 -17.00
C ASN A 222 -1.18 -0.09 -16.81
N SER A 223 -0.22 -0.95 -16.48
CA SER A 223 -0.49 -2.37 -16.25
C SER A 223 -1.33 -2.62 -14.99
N LEU A 224 -1.09 -1.86 -13.91
CA LEU A 224 -1.94 -1.92 -12.73
C LEU A 224 -3.36 -1.45 -13.02
N ASN A 225 -3.53 -0.34 -13.74
CA ASN A 225 -4.85 0.15 -14.15
C ASN A 225 -5.58 -0.85 -15.05
N TYR A 226 -4.88 -1.47 -16.02
CA TYR A 226 -5.44 -2.53 -16.86
C TYR A 226 -5.98 -3.69 -16.01
N ILE A 227 -5.17 -4.23 -15.08
CA ILE A 227 -5.63 -5.31 -14.20
C ILE A 227 -6.81 -4.87 -13.33
N ILE A 228 -6.79 -3.64 -12.83
CA ILE A 228 -7.89 -3.09 -12.02
C ILE A 228 -9.18 -3.02 -12.85
N GLU A 229 -9.11 -2.51 -14.08
CA GLU A 229 -10.27 -2.41 -14.96
C GLU A 229 -10.84 -3.79 -15.28
N GLU A 230 -10.01 -4.72 -15.78
CA GLU A 230 -10.43 -6.07 -16.15
C GLU A 230 -10.96 -6.86 -14.93
N SER A 231 -10.24 -6.87 -13.83
CA SER A 231 -10.63 -7.65 -12.65
C SER A 231 -11.87 -7.10 -11.93
N ASN A 232 -12.12 -5.80 -12.02
CA ASN A 232 -13.29 -5.17 -11.41
C ASN A 232 -14.63 -5.57 -12.06
N GLU A 233 -14.59 -6.19 -13.25
CA GLU A 233 -15.77 -6.76 -13.91
C GLU A 233 -16.27 -8.02 -13.19
N TYR A 234 -15.44 -8.64 -12.34
CA TYR A 234 -15.72 -9.93 -11.72
C TYR A 234 -15.61 -9.88 -10.21
N ARG A 235 -16.66 -10.36 -9.54
CA ARG A 235 -16.69 -10.40 -8.06
C ARG A 235 -15.71 -11.42 -7.46
N ASP A 236 -15.52 -12.54 -8.14
CA ASP A 236 -14.65 -13.65 -7.76
C ASP A 236 -13.20 -13.46 -8.23
N SER A 237 -12.85 -12.25 -8.67
CA SER A 237 -11.51 -11.94 -9.12
C SER A 237 -10.45 -12.17 -8.03
N GLU A 238 -9.37 -12.84 -8.41
CA GLU A 238 -8.19 -13.07 -7.59
C GLU A 238 -7.01 -12.33 -8.20
N ILE A 239 -6.25 -11.61 -7.37
CA ILE A 239 -5.14 -10.80 -7.84
C ILE A 239 -3.90 -11.06 -7.00
N PHE A 240 -2.80 -11.34 -7.71
CA PHE A 240 -1.47 -11.44 -7.13
C PHE A 240 -0.59 -10.31 -7.66
N ILE A 241 0.00 -9.53 -6.76
CA ILE A 241 0.93 -8.44 -7.09
C ILE A 241 2.25 -8.72 -6.38
N TRP A 242 3.33 -8.81 -7.13
CA TRP A 242 4.66 -8.95 -6.57
C TRP A 242 5.58 -7.86 -7.09
N MET A 243 6.30 -7.21 -6.18
CA MET A 243 7.27 -6.18 -6.53
C MET A 243 8.62 -6.51 -5.88
N PHE A 244 9.65 -6.58 -6.71
CA PHE A 244 11.02 -6.74 -6.27
C PHE A 244 11.90 -5.64 -6.85
N ASN A 245 12.37 -4.75 -5.99
CA ASN A 245 13.07 -3.53 -6.38
C ASN A 245 14.06 -3.12 -5.30
N HIS A 246 14.95 -2.17 -5.61
CA HIS A 246 15.58 -1.40 -4.55
C HIS A 246 14.52 -0.62 -3.77
N GLY A 247 14.61 -0.66 -2.45
CA GLY A 247 13.78 0.12 -1.55
C GLY A 247 14.55 1.28 -0.96
N TYR A 248 13.88 2.40 -0.83
CA TYR A 248 14.42 3.61 -0.25
C TYR A 248 13.81 3.87 1.13
N GLY A 249 14.69 4.14 2.07
CA GLY A 249 14.34 4.67 3.38
C GLY A 249 15.10 5.97 3.61
N ASP A 250 15.52 6.25 4.84
CA ASP A 250 16.38 7.40 5.11
C ASP A 250 17.78 7.20 4.49
N THR A 251 18.12 8.03 3.50
CA THR A 251 19.42 8.03 2.83
C THR A 251 20.60 8.27 3.76
N ASN A 252 20.38 8.98 4.86
CA ASN A 252 21.45 9.40 5.76
C ASN A 252 21.79 8.34 6.82
N ASN A 253 20.99 7.25 6.90
CA ASN A 253 21.20 6.23 7.91
C ASN A 253 21.09 4.81 7.35
N SER A 254 22.18 4.32 6.80
CA SER A 254 22.29 2.96 6.25
C SER A 254 22.04 1.84 7.29
N LEU A 255 22.03 2.13 8.58
CA LEU A 255 21.83 1.16 9.65
C LEU A 255 20.35 1.05 10.07
N THR A 256 19.62 2.16 10.09
CA THR A 256 18.26 2.20 10.61
C THR A 256 17.19 2.36 9.52
N GLY A 257 17.59 2.62 8.27
CA GLY A 257 16.67 2.72 7.16
C GLY A 257 15.82 3.97 7.18
N GLY A 258 14.64 4.03 7.19
CA GLY A 258 13.79 5.20 7.12
C GLY A 258 13.55 5.88 8.45
N LYS A 259 13.24 7.14 8.41
CA LYS A 259 12.70 7.86 9.56
C LYS A 259 11.27 7.41 9.82
N LEU A 260 10.85 7.49 11.08
CA LEU A 260 9.51 7.10 11.50
C LEU A 260 8.41 7.82 10.70
N PHE A 261 8.67 9.04 10.28
CA PHE A 261 7.74 9.92 9.57
C PHE A 261 7.98 10.02 8.07
N GLU A 262 8.83 9.16 7.49
CA GLU A 262 9.05 9.10 6.05
C GLU A 262 8.28 7.94 5.41
N ARG A 263 7.96 8.09 4.13
CA ARG A 263 7.30 7.07 3.34
C ARG A 263 8.28 6.01 2.89
N SER A 264 7.83 4.77 2.76
CA SER A 264 8.57 3.75 2.03
C SER A 264 8.45 4.01 0.52
N GLN A 265 9.54 3.83 -0.20
CA GLN A 265 9.59 4.04 -1.65
C GLN A 265 10.30 2.87 -2.33
N LEU A 266 9.92 2.59 -3.57
CA LEU A 266 10.58 1.64 -4.45
C LEU A 266 11.15 2.35 -5.65
N PHE A 267 12.31 1.91 -6.11
CA PHE A 267 12.84 2.30 -7.40
C PHE A 267 12.13 1.51 -8.50
N LEU A 268 11.59 2.19 -9.47
CA LEU A 268 11.25 1.65 -10.77
C LEU A 268 12.39 1.96 -11.74
N TRP A 269 12.36 1.46 -12.95
CA TRP A 269 13.49 1.66 -13.87
C TRP A 269 13.85 3.14 -14.08
N ASP A 270 12.87 4.00 -14.20
CA ASP A 270 13.04 5.42 -14.53
C ASP A 270 12.63 6.38 -13.41
N ASN A 271 12.01 5.90 -12.33
CA ASN A 271 11.43 6.78 -11.31
C ASN A 271 11.22 6.04 -9.97
N LEU A 272 10.68 6.75 -8.99
CA LEU A 272 10.25 6.21 -7.70
C LEU A 272 8.75 6.05 -7.64
N ILE A 273 8.29 5.06 -6.87
CA ILE A 273 6.89 4.95 -6.44
C ILE A 273 6.84 4.84 -4.92
N SER A 274 6.04 5.69 -4.28
CA SER A 274 5.85 5.66 -2.84
C SER A 274 4.74 4.68 -2.43
N ASP A 275 4.75 4.27 -1.16
CA ASP A 275 3.70 3.46 -0.55
C ASP A 275 2.32 4.11 -0.71
N ARG A 276 2.23 5.43 -0.56
CA ARG A 276 0.98 6.19 -0.74
C ARG A 276 0.52 6.20 -2.19
N GLU A 277 1.43 6.50 -3.12
CA GLU A 277 1.10 6.54 -4.54
C GLU A 277 0.59 5.18 -5.05
N LEU A 278 1.24 4.09 -4.65
CA LEU A 278 0.75 2.74 -4.95
C LEU A 278 -0.61 2.49 -4.30
N GLY A 279 -0.83 2.98 -3.08
CA GLY A 279 -2.12 2.90 -2.39
C GLY A 279 -3.23 3.65 -3.10
N GLU A 280 -2.93 4.83 -3.66
CA GLU A 280 -3.87 5.62 -4.46
C GLU A 280 -4.26 4.88 -5.76
N ILE A 281 -3.29 4.27 -6.46
CA ILE A 281 -3.56 3.45 -7.65
C ILE A 281 -4.43 2.26 -7.30
N LEU A 282 -4.03 1.48 -6.29
CA LEU A 282 -4.75 0.28 -5.87
C LEU A 282 -6.08 0.59 -5.16
N GLY A 283 -6.33 1.86 -4.82
CA GLY A 283 -7.59 2.29 -4.23
C GLY A 283 -8.83 2.00 -5.08
N ALA A 284 -8.66 1.96 -6.41
CA ALA A 284 -9.74 1.65 -7.35
C ALA A 284 -10.06 0.15 -7.48
N LEU A 285 -9.22 -0.73 -6.90
CA LEU A 285 -9.36 -2.18 -6.99
C LEU A 285 -10.47 -2.69 -6.07
N LYS A 286 -11.46 -3.38 -6.64
CA LYS A 286 -12.65 -3.90 -5.95
C LYS A 286 -12.54 -5.37 -5.54
N SER A 287 -11.59 -6.12 -6.10
CA SER A 287 -11.37 -7.53 -5.73
C SER A 287 -11.16 -7.69 -4.22
N THR A 288 -11.74 -8.75 -3.67
CA THR A 288 -11.66 -9.10 -2.25
C THR A 288 -10.75 -10.29 -1.97
N LYS A 289 -10.00 -10.71 -2.98
CA LYS A 289 -8.97 -11.75 -2.87
C LYS A 289 -7.68 -11.25 -3.50
N VAL A 290 -6.91 -10.45 -2.76
CA VAL A 290 -5.72 -9.77 -3.25
C VAL A 290 -4.52 -10.09 -2.35
N CYS A 291 -3.51 -10.73 -2.93
CA CYS A 291 -2.21 -10.96 -2.29
C CYS A 291 -1.19 -9.99 -2.88
N ILE A 292 -0.56 -9.18 -2.03
CA ILE A 292 0.46 -8.21 -2.42
C ILE A 292 1.73 -8.51 -1.64
N ILE A 293 2.82 -8.76 -2.34
CA ILE A 293 4.15 -8.98 -1.75
C ILE A 293 5.10 -7.92 -2.28
N ILE A 294 5.67 -7.13 -1.38
CA ILE A 294 6.69 -6.14 -1.67
C ILE A 294 8.00 -6.61 -1.05
N ASP A 295 8.96 -6.99 -1.87
CA ASP A 295 10.26 -7.47 -1.40
C ASP A 295 11.37 -6.49 -1.78
N ALA A 296 11.71 -5.62 -0.84
CA ALA A 296 12.68 -4.57 -1.01
C ALA A 296 13.28 -4.17 0.35
N CYS A 297 14.33 -3.35 0.32
CA CYS A 297 14.78 -2.68 1.54
C CYS A 297 13.70 -1.71 2.05
N PHE A 298 13.55 -1.59 3.37
CA PHE A 298 12.71 -0.56 4.02
C PHE A 298 11.23 -0.53 3.61
N CYS A 299 10.69 -1.64 3.11
CA CYS A 299 9.37 -1.69 2.49
C CYS A 299 8.19 -1.88 3.47
N GLY A 300 8.41 -1.89 4.78
CA GLY A 300 7.34 -2.08 5.77
C GLY A 300 6.20 -1.07 5.71
N GLY A 301 6.44 0.13 5.17
CA GLY A 301 5.40 1.15 4.98
C GLY A 301 4.30 0.71 4.01
N PHE A 302 4.62 -0.10 3.01
CA PHE A 302 3.63 -0.65 2.07
C PHE A 302 2.62 -1.58 2.76
N ALA A 303 3.03 -2.25 3.83
CA ALA A 303 2.16 -3.07 4.67
C ALA A 303 1.59 -2.30 5.89
N ASP A 304 1.70 -0.98 5.93
CA ASP A 304 1.34 -0.14 7.08
C ASP A 304 2.01 -0.57 8.39
N LYS A 305 3.26 -1.06 8.31
CA LYS A 305 4.03 -1.55 9.45
C LYS A 305 5.33 -0.77 9.65
N THR A 306 5.80 -0.78 10.88
CA THR A 306 7.10 -0.22 11.28
C THR A 306 8.05 -1.35 11.66
N ILE A 307 8.66 -1.28 12.84
CA ILE A 307 9.50 -2.34 13.40
C ILE A 307 8.65 -3.27 14.29
N LEU A 308 9.00 -4.55 14.36
CA LEU A 308 8.33 -5.54 15.22
C LEU A 308 6.79 -5.63 15.04
N ASP A 309 6.32 -5.43 13.81
CA ASP A 309 4.89 -5.48 13.47
C ASP A 309 4.02 -4.34 14.06
N PHE A 310 4.63 -3.28 14.62
CA PHE A 310 3.87 -2.11 15.03
C PHE A 310 3.28 -1.39 13.81
N PRO A 311 2.02 -0.94 13.87
CA PRO A 311 1.41 -0.20 12.78
C PRO A 311 2.08 1.17 12.60
N THR A 312 2.07 1.69 11.37
CA THR A 312 2.41 3.09 11.10
C THR A 312 1.37 4.02 11.71
N SER A 313 1.77 5.29 11.93
CA SER A 313 0.80 6.33 12.30
C SER A 313 -0.26 6.50 11.21
N LEU A 314 -1.45 6.99 11.57
CA LEU A 314 -2.55 7.25 10.62
C LEU A 314 -2.12 8.11 9.43
N MET A 315 -1.32 9.15 9.69
CA MET A 315 -0.80 10.07 8.66
C MET A 315 0.11 9.41 7.61
N LEU A 316 0.69 8.25 7.94
CA LEU A 316 1.63 7.52 7.09
C LEU A 316 1.05 6.23 6.52
N ARG A 317 -0.23 6.00 6.64
CA ARG A 317 -0.85 4.84 6.00
C ARG A 317 -0.74 4.93 4.49
N SER A 318 -0.41 3.80 3.90
CA SER A 318 -0.28 3.68 2.45
C SER A 318 -1.64 3.64 1.75
N GLY A 319 -2.67 3.16 2.44
CA GLY A 319 -3.96 2.84 1.83
C GLY A 319 -4.00 1.49 1.08
N ILE A 320 -2.86 0.76 1.02
CA ILE A 320 -2.79 -0.53 0.35
C ILE A 320 -3.51 -1.63 1.15
N PRO A 321 -3.28 -1.76 2.49
CA PRO A 321 -4.01 -2.72 3.28
C PRO A 321 -5.48 -2.34 3.46
N GLN A 322 -6.36 -2.95 2.68
CA GLN A 322 -7.82 -2.81 2.72
C GLN A 322 -8.48 -4.19 2.92
N SER A 323 -9.79 -4.21 3.17
CA SER A 323 -10.55 -5.46 3.28
C SER A 323 -10.37 -6.34 2.04
N GLY A 324 -10.23 -7.65 2.25
CA GLY A 324 -9.98 -8.61 1.18
C GLY A 324 -8.52 -8.71 0.73
N ARG A 325 -7.60 -8.01 1.40
CA ARG A 325 -6.19 -7.96 1.00
C ARG A 325 -5.26 -8.48 2.07
N ILE A 326 -4.27 -9.24 1.63
CA ILE A 326 -3.06 -9.56 2.40
C ILE A 326 -1.90 -8.77 1.78
N VAL A 327 -1.24 -7.96 2.60
CA VAL A 327 -0.08 -7.18 2.18
C VAL A 327 1.13 -7.61 2.99
N ILE A 328 2.14 -8.10 2.28
CA ILE A 328 3.38 -8.61 2.85
C ILE A 328 4.53 -7.70 2.43
N SER A 329 5.40 -7.37 3.37
CA SER A 329 6.69 -6.73 3.10
C SER A 329 7.84 -7.67 3.47
N GLY A 330 8.80 -7.85 2.58
CA GLY A 330 9.97 -8.70 2.78
C GLY A 330 10.93 -8.17 3.86
N SER A 331 10.83 -6.88 4.16
CA SER A 331 11.58 -6.25 5.25
C SER A 331 10.73 -5.26 6.04
N SER A 332 11.15 -4.94 7.27
CA SER A 332 10.50 -3.86 8.01
C SER A 332 10.91 -2.48 7.48
N LYS A 333 10.17 -1.45 7.86
CA LYS A 333 10.42 -0.07 7.43
C LYS A 333 11.84 0.45 7.75
N PHE A 334 12.53 -0.18 8.71
CA PHE A 334 13.85 0.24 9.18
C PHE A 334 14.96 -0.76 8.85
N ARG A 335 14.69 -1.76 8.01
CA ARG A 335 15.61 -2.85 7.73
C ARG A 335 15.83 -3.05 6.24
N LYS A 336 17.05 -3.50 5.91
CA LYS A 336 17.37 -3.92 4.55
C LYS A 336 16.74 -5.26 4.24
N GLY A 337 16.32 -5.45 2.98
CA GLY A 337 16.07 -6.75 2.37
C GLY A 337 17.38 -7.36 1.87
N TYR A 338 17.37 -8.64 1.54
CA TYR A 338 18.49 -9.36 0.96
C TYR A 338 18.04 -10.13 -0.27
N ALA A 339 18.89 -10.15 -1.28
CA ALA A 339 18.65 -10.84 -2.53
C ALA A 339 19.94 -11.50 -3.01
N ASN A 340 19.78 -12.51 -3.86
CA ASN A 340 20.85 -13.10 -4.64
C ASN A 340 20.64 -12.74 -6.11
N THR A 341 21.69 -12.36 -6.82
CA THR A 341 21.61 -11.91 -8.21
C THR A 341 21.12 -12.99 -9.18
N ALA A 342 21.34 -14.27 -8.85
CA ALA A 342 20.92 -15.41 -9.66
C ALA A 342 19.55 -15.97 -9.26
N TYR A 343 19.13 -15.81 -8.00
CA TYR A 343 17.92 -16.45 -7.47
C TYR A 343 16.84 -15.48 -7.03
N GLY A 344 17.14 -14.18 -6.95
CA GLY A 344 16.17 -13.15 -6.54
C GLY A 344 16.12 -12.93 -5.02
N PRO A 345 15.04 -12.32 -4.50
CA PRO A 345 14.92 -11.88 -3.12
C PRO A 345 14.67 -13.05 -2.15
N LEU A 346 15.43 -13.06 -1.07
CA LEU A 346 15.46 -14.16 -0.11
C LEU A 346 14.10 -14.43 0.56
N PHE A 347 13.37 -13.37 0.94
CA PHE A 347 12.08 -13.58 1.59
C PHE A 347 11.09 -14.28 0.65
N THR A 348 10.96 -13.79 -0.58
CA THR A 348 10.04 -14.38 -1.56
C THR A 348 10.45 -15.80 -1.93
N LEU A 349 11.74 -16.09 -2.07
CA LEU A 349 12.24 -17.46 -2.26
C LEU A 349 11.75 -18.41 -1.17
N LEU A 350 11.89 -18.04 0.09
CA LEU A 350 11.43 -18.87 1.21
C LEU A 350 9.91 -18.96 1.29
N TRP A 351 9.21 -17.88 1.00
CA TRP A 351 7.74 -17.86 0.94
C TRP A 351 7.22 -18.80 -0.14
N PHE A 352 7.80 -18.68 -1.34
CA PHE A 352 7.40 -19.51 -2.50
C PHE A 352 7.79 -20.97 -2.32
N GLU A 353 8.96 -21.27 -1.75
CA GLU A 353 9.33 -22.63 -1.40
C GLU A 353 8.32 -23.26 -0.45
N GLY A 354 7.93 -22.55 0.60
CA GLY A 354 6.91 -23.01 1.54
C GLY A 354 5.57 -23.31 0.88
N LEU A 355 5.15 -22.44 -0.04
CA LEU A 355 3.91 -22.58 -0.82
C LEU A 355 4.01 -23.79 -1.77
N LYS A 356 5.05 -23.83 -2.61
CA LYS A 356 5.26 -24.83 -3.68
C LYS A 356 5.42 -26.25 -3.14
N THR A 357 6.13 -26.40 -2.03
CA THR A 357 6.44 -27.72 -1.44
C THR A 357 5.38 -28.19 -0.44
N GLY A 358 4.45 -27.33 -0.02
CA GLY A 358 3.53 -27.64 1.06
C GLY A 358 4.18 -27.68 2.45
N ASN A 359 5.48 -27.35 2.57
CA ASN A 359 6.19 -27.37 3.85
C ASN A 359 5.66 -26.32 4.84
N ALA A 360 5.00 -25.28 4.34
CA ALA A 360 4.42 -24.22 5.15
C ALA A 360 3.07 -24.61 5.79
N ASP A 361 2.41 -25.67 5.33
CA ASP A 361 1.15 -26.15 5.89
C ASP A 361 1.24 -26.34 7.42
N GLY A 362 0.36 -25.66 8.14
CA GLY A 362 0.27 -25.66 9.61
C GLY A 362 1.13 -24.60 10.31
N PHE A 363 1.88 -23.74 9.59
CA PHE A 363 2.60 -22.61 10.21
C PHE A 363 1.64 -21.44 10.48
N LYS A 364 1.48 -21.07 11.76
CA LYS A 364 0.54 -20.02 12.20
C LYS A 364 1.19 -19.06 13.19
N PRO A 365 0.65 -17.83 13.35
CA PRO A 365 1.11 -16.95 14.40
C PRO A 365 0.86 -17.59 15.76
N GLY A 366 1.88 -17.63 16.60
CA GLY A 366 1.72 -18.03 17.98
C GLY A 366 1.27 -16.88 18.87
N LEU A 367 0.84 -17.22 20.09
CA LEU A 367 0.48 -16.23 21.11
C LEU A 367 1.62 -15.26 21.36
N PHE A 368 1.27 -13.97 21.45
CA PHE A 368 2.21 -12.89 21.68
C PHE A 368 2.93 -13.10 23.03
N LYS A 369 4.18 -13.47 22.99
CA LYS A 369 5.05 -13.45 24.16
C LYS A 369 5.99 -12.24 24.03
N MET A 370 5.69 -11.18 24.79
CA MET A 370 6.54 -10.01 25.02
C MET A 370 7.48 -9.64 23.84
N GLY A 371 6.92 -9.07 22.77
CA GLY A 371 7.70 -8.53 21.66
C GLY A 371 8.34 -9.55 20.71
N ARG A 372 8.05 -10.84 20.83
CA ARG A 372 8.49 -11.88 19.90
C ARG A 372 7.32 -12.72 19.45
N PRO A 373 6.88 -12.62 18.18
CA PRO A 373 5.89 -13.55 17.66
C PRO A 373 6.44 -14.99 17.78
N SER A 374 5.76 -15.83 18.54
CA SER A 374 6.01 -17.26 18.47
C SER A 374 5.29 -17.79 17.23
N ILE A 375 5.91 -18.70 16.52
CA ILE A 375 5.29 -19.42 15.41
C ILE A 375 4.89 -20.78 15.93
N LEU A 376 3.63 -21.12 15.78
CA LEU A 376 3.09 -22.43 16.13
C LEU A 376 2.99 -23.26 14.87
N LYS A 377 3.30 -24.54 14.99
CA LYS A 377 3.06 -25.55 13.97
C LYS A 377 1.88 -26.39 14.44
N ILE A 378 0.69 -26.13 13.88
CA ILE A 378 -0.55 -26.76 14.32
C ILE A 378 -1.21 -27.39 13.08
N PHE A 379 -2.00 -28.40 13.28
CA PHE A 379 -2.83 -29.13 12.32
C PHE A 379 -2.63 -28.78 10.83
N LYS A 380 -2.05 -29.72 10.11
CA LYS A 380 -1.95 -29.68 8.68
C LYS A 380 -3.33 -29.99 8.06
N ASN A 381 -3.71 -29.20 7.07
CA ASN A 381 -4.95 -29.43 6.32
C ASN A 381 -4.69 -29.90 4.87
N GLY A 382 -3.42 -30.07 4.49
CA GLY A 382 -3.00 -30.50 3.16
C GLY A 382 -2.91 -29.36 2.13
N LYS A 383 -3.17 -28.12 2.53
CA LYS A 383 -3.08 -26.91 1.69
C LYS A 383 -2.20 -25.89 2.37
N THR A 384 -1.58 -25.04 1.58
CA THR A 384 -0.74 -23.94 2.09
C THR A 384 -1.38 -22.60 1.77
N SER A 385 -1.71 -21.83 2.80
CA SER A 385 -2.20 -20.47 2.65
C SER A 385 -1.06 -19.46 2.47
N VAL A 386 -1.41 -18.27 1.99
CA VAL A 386 -0.49 -17.12 1.89
C VAL A 386 0.14 -16.80 3.24
N GLU A 387 -0.65 -16.85 4.30
CA GLU A 387 -0.22 -16.57 5.67
C GLU A 387 0.71 -17.66 6.21
N GLU A 388 0.40 -18.93 5.96
CA GLU A 388 1.26 -20.04 6.37
C GLU A 388 2.63 -19.97 5.70
N ALA A 389 2.66 -19.66 4.40
CA ALA A 389 3.89 -19.45 3.66
C ALA A 389 4.71 -18.27 4.24
N PHE A 390 4.04 -17.19 4.65
CA PHE A 390 4.69 -16.07 5.34
C PHE A 390 5.31 -16.49 6.69
N TYR A 391 4.57 -17.22 7.52
CA TYR A 391 5.09 -17.66 8.82
C TYR A 391 6.19 -18.71 8.68
N TYR A 392 6.12 -19.57 7.67
CA TYR A 392 7.20 -20.48 7.31
C TYR A 392 8.49 -19.73 6.95
N ALA A 393 8.40 -18.74 6.05
CA ALA A 393 9.56 -17.93 5.67
C ALA A 393 10.18 -17.21 6.88
N ARG A 394 9.37 -16.58 7.73
CA ARG A 394 9.84 -15.96 8.98
C ARG A 394 10.49 -16.96 9.94
N TYR A 395 9.92 -18.15 10.06
CA TYR A 395 10.47 -19.22 10.89
C TYR A 395 11.82 -19.67 10.38
N THR A 396 11.94 -19.90 9.08
CA THR A 396 13.19 -20.32 8.42
C THR A 396 14.29 -19.29 8.59
N LEU A 397 14.00 -18.01 8.31
CA LEU A 397 14.94 -16.91 8.54
C LEU A 397 15.45 -16.86 9.99
N LYS A 398 14.64 -17.21 10.96
CA LYS A 398 15.00 -17.14 12.37
C LYS A 398 15.78 -18.36 12.85
N ASN A 399 15.44 -19.54 12.37
CA ASN A 399 15.85 -20.80 12.99
C ASN A 399 16.82 -21.62 12.12
N ASP A 400 16.80 -21.45 10.80
CA ASP A 400 17.74 -22.14 9.93
C ASP A 400 19.13 -21.49 10.02
N LYS A 401 20.16 -22.33 10.23
CA LYS A 401 21.54 -21.87 10.37
C LYS A 401 22.08 -21.14 9.13
N ASN A 402 21.56 -21.49 7.95
CA ASN A 402 21.99 -20.91 6.67
C ASN A 402 21.38 -19.52 6.44
N PHE A 403 20.25 -19.20 7.08
CA PHE A 403 19.50 -17.96 6.88
C PHE A 403 19.43 -17.06 8.11
N LYS A 404 19.92 -17.52 9.25
CA LYS A 404 19.79 -16.82 10.54
C LYS A 404 20.39 -15.41 10.54
N GLU A 405 21.43 -15.16 9.77
CA GLU A 405 22.05 -13.83 9.64
C GLU A 405 21.12 -12.81 8.99
N TYR A 406 20.20 -13.27 8.12
CA TYR A 406 19.23 -12.44 7.41
C TYR A 406 17.94 -12.16 8.20
N ASN A 407 17.79 -12.74 9.39
CA ASN A 407 16.62 -12.51 10.25
C ASN A 407 16.44 -11.03 10.64
N SER A 408 17.47 -10.21 10.47
CA SER A 408 17.41 -8.76 10.66
C SER A 408 16.45 -8.06 9.69
N MET A 409 16.04 -8.68 8.58
CA MET A 409 15.06 -8.16 7.62
C MET A 409 13.72 -7.85 8.28
N GLN A 410 13.28 -8.72 9.19
CA GLN A 410 11.99 -8.62 9.88
C GLN A 410 10.81 -8.48 8.90
N PRO A 411 10.51 -9.49 8.08
CA PRO A 411 9.35 -9.47 7.19
C PRO A 411 8.05 -9.26 7.97
N GLN A 412 7.10 -8.54 7.39
CA GLN A 412 5.87 -8.13 8.07
C GLN A 412 4.65 -8.42 7.19
N ILE A 413 3.51 -8.62 7.82
CA ILE A 413 2.25 -8.90 7.16
C ILE A 413 1.14 -8.02 7.76
N THR A 414 0.29 -7.50 6.90
CA THR A 414 -1.01 -6.96 7.27
C THR A 414 -2.06 -7.78 6.54
N ASP A 415 -2.77 -8.57 7.34
CA ASP A 415 -3.83 -9.43 6.89
C ASP A 415 -5.17 -8.75 7.20
N ARG A 416 -5.96 -8.51 6.14
CA ARG A 416 -7.32 -7.99 6.18
C ARG A 416 -8.27 -8.86 5.34
N TYR A 417 -7.88 -10.09 5.08
CA TYR A 417 -8.67 -11.08 4.36
C TYR A 417 -9.51 -11.92 5.34
N PRO A 418 -10.75 -12.26 5.02
CA PRO A 418 -11.58 -11.70 3.96
C PRO A 418 -12.10 -10.30 4.33
N LEU A 419 -12.26 -9.98 5.61
CA LEU A 419 -12.82 -8.72 6.10
C LEU A 419 -12.17 -8.27 7.40
N ARG A 420 -11.95 -6.98 7.54
CA ARG A 420 -11.48 -6.35 8.76
C ARG A 420 -12.48 -6.57 9.90
N GLY A 421 -12.04 -7.17 11.00
CA GLY A 421 -12.75 -7.11 12.29
C GLY A 421 -13.62 -8.32 12.67
N ARG A 422 -13.65 -9.40 11.91
CA ARG A 422 -14.29 -10.65 12.36
C ARG A 422 -13.32 -11.48 13.19
N LEU A 423 -13.38 -11.33 14.50
CA LEU A 423 -12.58 -12.09 15.49
C LEU A 423 -12.79 -13.60 15.47
N LEU A 424 -13.79 -14.13 14.74
CA LEU A 424 -14.22 -15.52 14.81
C LEU A 424 -14.19 -16.28 13.48
N SER A 425 -13.86 -15.64 12.35
CA SER A 425 -13.71 -16.32 11.06
C SER A 425 -12.40 -15.90 10.40
N HIS A 426 -11.29 -16.36 10.93
CA HIS A 426 -10.01 -16.26 10.25
C HIS A 426 -10.05 -17.27 9.10
N GLN A 427 -10.46 -16.78 7.93
CA GLN A 427 -10.32 -17.54 6.70
C GLN A 427 -8.93 -17.25 6.17
N GLU A 428 -8.20 -18.29 5.87
CA GLU A 428 -6.88 -18.22 5.26
C GLU A 428 -7.03 -18.01 3.75
N MET A 429 -6.14 -17.25 3.15
CA MET A 429 -6.13 -17.02 1.71
C MET A 429 -5.35 -18.13 1.02
N TYR A 430 -6.04 -18.91 0.19
CA TYR A 430 -5.43 -19.91 -0.69
C TYR A 430 -5.43 -19.38 -2.11
N ILE A 431 -4.24 -19.20 -2.71
CA ILE A 431 -4.09 -18.78 -4.10
C ILE A 431 -4.63 -19.90 -5.00
N GLY A 432 -5.41 -19.53 -6.02
CA GLY A 432 -5.97 -20.47 -6.99
C GLY A 432 -7.26 -21.17 -6.56
N GLU A 433 -7.71 -21.01 -5.34
CA GLU A 433 -8.96 -21.58 -4.83
C GLU A 433 -10.04 -20.49 -4.76
N ASN A 434 -11.15 -20.70 -5.43
CA ASN A 434 -12.35 -19.86 -5.39
C ASN A 434 -13.26 -20.26 -4.24
#